data_3dbd56fa337480832189227d3f7eb2ac
#
_entry.id   3dbd56fa337480832189227d3f7eb2ac
#
_cell.length_a   1.000
_cell.length_b   1.000
_cell.length_c   1.000
_cell.angle_alpha   90.00
_cell.angle_beta   90.00
_cell.angle_gamma   90.00
#
_symmetry.space_group_name_H-M   'P 1'
#
loop_
_entity.id
_entity.type
_entity.pdbx_description
1 polymer ?
#
loop_
_entity_poly.entity_id
_entity_poly.type
_entity_poly.pdbx_seq_one_letter_code
_entity_poly.pdbx_strand_id
1 'polypeptide(L)'
;SYDLFPNKTVLGNITLAPTLVQKRDKAEVEKEAIALLERVGLADRKDAWPHELSGGQRQRVAICRALILHPEVLLFDEVTAALDPEMVREVLDVMLELADSGQTMLIVTHEMQFARAIADQVIMLEDGGIVEQSDDAEAFFTNPKTGRAKRFLHTFECDRHRRPAETP
;
A
#
# COMPACT_ATOMS: atom_id res chain seq x y z
N SER A 1 -3.57 -11.99 2.00
CA SER A 1 -4.47 -12.45 0.93
C SER A 1 -5.38 -11.30 0.52
N TYR A 2 -5.65 -11.17 -0.77
CA TYR A 2 -6.41 -10.03 -1.33
C TYR A 2 -7.91 -10.14 -1.11
N ASP A 3 -8.39 -11.23 -0.57
CA ASP A 3 -9.75 -11.60 -0.14
C ASP A 3 -10.92 -10.96 -0.93
N LEU A 4 -10.77 -10.90 -2.27
CA LEU A 4 -11.87 -10.55 -3.14
C LEU A 4 -12.89 -11.70 -3.15
N PHE A 5 -14.16 -11.37 -3.17
CA PHE A 5 -15.22 -12.35 -3.30
C PHE A 5 -15.11 -13.03 -4.68
N PRO A 6 -14.77 -14.32 -4.75
CA PRO A 6 -14.51 -15.00 -6.01
C PRO A 6 -15.76 -15.14 -6.89
N ASN A 7 -16.94 -15.02 -6.28
CA ASN A 7 -18.26 -15.08 -6.93
C ASN A 7 -18.85 -13.71 -7.30
N LYS A 8 -18.02 -12.67 -7.33
CA LYS A 8 -18.36 -11.31 -7.73
C LYS A 8 -17.36 -10.79 -8.75
N THR A 9 -17.83 -9.99 -9.69
CA THR A 9 -16.95 -9.21 -10.57
C THR A 9 -16.18 -8.16 -9.79
N VAL A 10 -15.22 -7.50 -10.41
CA VAL A 10 -14.50 -6.36 -9.85
C VAL A 10 -15.48 -5.30 -9.34
N LEU A 11 -16.40 -4.84 -10.19
CA LEU A 11 -17.41 -3.86 -9.80
C LEU A 11 -18.29 -4.39 -8.66
N GLY A 12 -18.71 -5.66 -8.74
CA GLY A 12 -19.50 -6.30 -7.69
C GLY A 12 -18.78 -6.41 -6.34
N ASN A 13 -17.45 -6.58 -6.33
CA ASN A 13 -16.65 -6.56 -5.11
C ASN A 13 -16.64 -5.17 -4.45
N ILE A 14 -16.49 -4.12 -5.24
CA ILE A 14 -16.39 -2.74 -4.74
C ILE A 14 -17.76 -2.27 -4.24
N THR A 15 -18.83 -2.52 -5.00
CA THR A 15 -20.15 -1.97 -4.72
C THR A 15 -20.95 -2.71 -3.63
N LEU A 16 -20.50 -3.90 -3.23
CA LEU A 16 -21.25 -4.76 -2.32
C LEU A 16 -21.56 -4.09 -0.97
N ALA A 17 -20.50 -3.66 -0.27
CA ALA A 17 -20.64 -3.13 1.09
C ALA A 17 -21.38 -1.77 1.15
N PRO A 18 -21.06 -0.76 0.30
CA PRO A 18 -21.80 0.50 0.35
C PRO A 18 -23.27 0.34 0.01
N THR A 19 -23.62 -0.61 -0.88
CA THR A 19 -25.03 -0.86 -1.24
C THR A 19 -25.77 -1.63 -0.14
N LEU A 20 -25.20 -2.72 0.38
CA LEU A 20 -25.90 -3.58 1.33
C LEU A 20 -25.85 -3.06 2.77
N VAL A 21 -24.70 -2.54 3.20
CA VAL A 21 -24.46 -2.14 4.60
C VAL A 21 -24.79 -0.67 4.80
N GLN A 22 -24.25 0.22 3.96
CA GLN A 22 -24.50 1.66 4.04
C GLN A 22 -25.84 2.07 3.39
N LYS A 23 -26.51 1.17 2.66
CA LYS A 23 -27.78 1.38 1.97
C LYS A 23 -27.78 2.60 1.02
N ARG A 24 -26.61 2.88 0.43
CA ARG A 24 -26.44 3.97 -0.55
C ARG A 24 -27.13 3.59 -1.86
N ASP A 25 -27.49 4.62 -2.63
CA ASP A 25 -28.08 4.41 -3.96
C ASP A 25 -27.13 3.64 -4.89
N LYS A 26 -27.67 2.63 -5.57
CA LYS A 26 -26.85 1.72 -6.39
C LYS A 26 -26.18 2.44 -7.56
N ALA A 27 -26.89 3.35 -8.22
CA ALA A 27 -26.36 4.05 -9.40
C ALA A 27 -25.25 5.03 -9.01
N GLU A 28 -25.40 5.70 -7.85
CA GLU A 28 -24.34 6.57 -7.30
C GLU A 28 -23.10 5.77 -6.91
N VAL A 29 -23.28 4.63 -6.23
CA VAL A 29 -22.19 3.74 -5.84
C VAL A 29 -21.46 3.17 -7.06
N GLU A 30 -22.18 2.74 -8.10
CA GLU A 30 -21.57 2.24 -9.34
C GLU A 30 -20.75 3.33 -10.03
N LYS A 31 -21.25 4.55 -10.11
CA LYS A 31 -20.55 5.69 -10.69
C LYS A 31 -19.24 6.00 -9.93
N GLU A 32 -19.30 6.01 -8.61
CA GLU A 32 -18.12 6.22 -7.76
C GLU A 32 -17.11 5.07 -7.88
N ALA A 33 -17.58 3.82 -7.89
CA ALA A 33 -16.73 2.65 -8.07
C ALA A 33 -15.97 2.68 -9.42
N ILE A 34 -16.62 3.13 -10.50
CA ILE A 34 -15.98 3.29 -11.79
C ILE A 34 -14.91 4.39 -11.72
N ALA A 35 -15.18 5.53 -11.09
CA ALA A 35 -14.19 6.59 -10.90
C ALA A 35 -12.98 6.14 -10.09
N LEU A 36 -13.17 5.32 -9.04
CA LEU A 36 -12.08 4.70 -8.30
C LEU A 36 -11.26 3.73 -9.16
N LEU A 37 -11.92 2.92 -9.99
CA LEU A 37 -11.24 2.02 -10.93
C LEU A 37 -10.45 2.78 -12.00
N GLU A 38 -10.94 3.93 -12.47
CA GLU A 38 -10.21 4.82 -13.38
C GLU A 38 -8.91 5.32 -12.73
N ARG A 39 -8.97 5.78 -11.47
CA ARG A 39 -7.79 6.25 -10.72
C ARG A 39 -6.70 5.18 -10.60
N VAL A 40 -7.08 3.91 -10.45
CA VAL A 40 -6.11 2.81 -10.32
C VAL A 40 -5.82 2.09 -11.65
N GLY A 41 -6.28 2.63 -12.79
CA GLY A 41 -6.02 2.09 -14.13
C GLY A 41 -6.70 0.75 -14.41
N LEU A 42 -7.89 0.50 -13.85
CA LEU A 42 -8.62 -0.77 -13.97
C LEU A 42 -10.07 -0.61 -14.45
N ALA A 43 -10.42 0.53 -15.07
CA ALA A 43 -11.79 0.77 -15.56
C ALA A 43 -12.25 -0.27 -16.59
N ASP A 44 -11.35 -0.73 -17.46
CA ASP A 44 -11.58 -1.77 -18.47
C ASP A 44 -11.80 -3.17 -17.86
N ARG A 45 -11.48 -3.36 -16.58
CA ARG A 45 -11.58 -4.62 -15.83
C ARG A 45 -12.80 -4.69 -14.91
N LYS A 46 -13.70 -3.73 -14.95
CA LYS A 46 -14.86 -3.66 -14.03
C LYS A 46 -15.75 -4.92 -14.03
N ASP A 47 -15.87 -5.58 -15.18
CA ASP A 47 -16.69 -6.79 -15.36
C ASP A 47 -15.87 -8.09 -15.21
N ALA A 48 -14.55 -8.02 -15.05
CA ALA A 48 -13.67 -9.16 -14.85
C ALA A 48 -13.91 -9.84 -13.50
N TRP A 49 -13.56 -11.12 -13.43
CA TRP A 49 -13.60 -11.91 -12.20
C TRP A 49 -12.23 -11.91 -11.51
N PRO A 50 -12.15 -12.10 -10.18
CA PRO A 50 -10.87 -12.08 -9.45
C PRO A 50 -9.79 -13.02 -10.00
N HIS A 51 -10.16 -14.17 -10.56
CA HIS A 51 -9.22 -15.13 -11.13
C HIS A 51 -8.61 -14.70 -12.48
N GLU A 52 -9.20 -13.69 -13.14
CA GLU A 52 -8.72 -13.12 -14.40
C GLU A 52 -7.72 -11.98 -14.17
N LEU A 53 -7.48 -11.60 -12.90
CA LEU A 53 -6.64 -10.46 -12.51
C LEU A 53 -5.26 -10.93 -12.05
N SER A 54 -4.23 -10.12 -12.33
CA SER A 54 -2.92 -10.26 -11.69
C SER A 54 -2.98 -9.99 -10.18
N GLY A 55 -1.91 -10.33 -9.44
CA GLY A 55 -1.81 -10.02 -8.01
C GLY A 55 -1.96 -8.54 -7.70
N GLY A 56 -1.22 -7.68 -8.42
CA GLY A 56 -1.29 -6.23 -8.25
C GLY A 56 -2.65 -5.65 -8.64
N GLN A 57 -3.31 -6.18 -9.69
CA GLN A 57 -4.66 -5.78 -10.04
C GLN A 57 -5.66 -6.13 -8.93
N ARG A 58 -5.59 -7.35 -8.36
CA ARG A 58 -6.43 -7.72 -7.22
C ARG A 58 -6.21 -6.81 -6.02
N GLN A 59 -4.96 -6.44 -5.74
CA GLN A 59 -4.62 -5.54 -4.65
C GLN A 59 -5.22 -4.15 -4.86
N ARG A 60 -5.11 -3.57 -6.06
CA ARG A 60 -5.71 -2.27 -6.39
C ARG A 60 -7.24 -2.30 -6.29
N VAL A 61 -7.89 -3.39 -6.69
CA VAL A 61 -9.35 -3.58 -6.47
C VAL A 61 -9.68 -3.64 -4.98
N ALA A 62 -8.85 -4.30 -4.15
CA ALA A 62 -9.05 -4.34 -2.70
C ALA A 62 -8.92 -2.94 -2.08
N ILE A 63 -7.99 -2.12 -2.56
CA ILE A 63 -7.88 -0.70 -2.16
C ILE A 63 -9.15 0.08 -2.54
N CYS A 64 -9.63 -0.03 -3.78
CA CYS A 64 -10.88 0.61 -4.20
C CYS A 64 -12.07 0.19 -3.34
N ARG A 65 -12.14 -1.11 -2.98
CA ARG A 65 -13.18 -1.65 -2.09
C ARG A 65 -13.13 -1.04 -0.68
N ALA A 66 -11.96 -0.70 -0.20
CA ALA A 66 -11.82 0.00 1.09
C ALA A 66 -12.18 1.49 0.96
N LEU A 67 -11.71 2.16 -0.09
CA LEU A 67 -11.90 3.59 -0.31
C LEU A 67 -13.37 3.99 -0.49
N ILE A 68 -14.17 3.16 -1.18
CA ILE A 68 -15.59 3.49 -1.45
C ILE A 68 -16.44 3.60 -0.18
N LEU A 69 -15.94 3.09 0.94
CA LEU A 69 -16.58 3.20 2.24
C LEU A 69 -16.32 4.54 2.93
N HIS A 70 -15.49 5.42 2.34
CA HIS A 70 -15.06 6.70 2.89
C HIS A 70 -14.43 6.56 4.28
N PRO A 71 -13.39 5.72 4.45
CA PRO A 71 -12.78 5.53 5.75
C PRO A 71 -12.00 6.77 6.20
N GLU A 72 -12.07 7.10 7.50
CA GLU A 72 -11.23 8.13 8.11
C GLU A 72 -9.75 7.70 8.15
N VAL A 73 -9.49 6.40 8.32
CA VAL A 73 -8.15 5.80 8.38
C VAL A 73 -8.11 4.52 7.55
N LEU A 74 -7.08 4.38 6.70
CA LEU A 74 -6.76 3.14 5.99
C LEU A 74 -5.63 2.39 6.69
N LEU A 75 -5.81 1.07 6.84
CA LEU A 75 -4.79 0.18 7.40
C LEU A 75 -4.22 -0.70 6.29
N PHE A 76 -2.91 -0.62 6.09
CA PHE A 76 -2.17 -1.45 5.15
C PHE A 76 -1.17 -2.33 5.90
N ASP A 77 -1.34 -3.64 5.77
CA ASP A 77 -0.47 -4.63 6.40
C ASP A 77 0.24 -5.44 5.30
N GLU A 78 1.51 -5.13 5.06
CA GLU A 78 2.39 -5.78 4.08
C GLU A 78 1.75 -6.02 2.70
N VAL A 79 1.07 -5.03 2.16
CA VAL A 79 0.26 -5.15 0.94
C VAL A 79 1.04 -5.55 -0.32
N THR A 80 2.37 -5.48 -0.28
CA THR A 80 3.28 -5.81 -1.39
C THR A 80 3.98 -7.16 -1.25
N ALA A 81 3.88 -7.84 -0.11
CA ALA A 81 4.70 -9.01 0.25
C ALA A 81 4.59 -10.22 -0.71
N ALA A 82 3.51 -10.33 -1.49
CA ALA A 82 3.26 -11.45 -2.41
C ALA A 82 3.18 -11.01 -3.89
N LEU A 83 3.78 -9.86 -4.23
CA LEU A 83 3.73 -9.28 -5.56
C LEU A 83 5.10 -9.31 -6.23
N ASP A 84 5.08 -9.44 -7.56
CA ASP A 84 6.27 -9.22 -8.38
C ASP A 84 6.69 -7.76 -8.38
N PRO A 85 7.97 -7.40 -8.58
CA PRO A 85 8.48 -6.03 -8.47
C PRO A 85 7.75 -4.99 -9.32
N GLU A 86 7.27 -5.37 -10.52
CA GLU A 86 6.49 -4.47 -11.38
C GLU A 86 5.13 -4.15 -10.74
N MET A 87 4.47 -5.18 -10.18
CA MET A 87 3.19 -5.05 -9.50
C MET A 87 3.30 -4.28 -8.18
N VAL A 88 4.43 -4.43 -7.47
CA VAL A 88 4.74 -3.65 -6.26
C VAL A 88 4.67 -2.16 -6.59
N ARG A 89 5.37 -1.73 -7.66
CA ARG A 89 5.39 -0.32 -8.05
C ARG A 89 3.99 0.24 -8.31
N GLU A 90 3.15 -0.49 -9.06
CA GLU A 90 1.78 -0.06 -9.36
C GLU A 90 0.91 0.14 -8.11
N VAL A 91 1.10 -0.69 -7.08
CA VAL A 91 0.38 -0.56 -5.80
C VAL A 91 0.92 0.61 -4.98
N LEU A 92 2.26 0.76 -4.92
CA LEU A 92 2.89 1.87 -4.20
C LEU A 92 2.55 3.24 -4.80
N ASP A 93 2.44 3.35 -6.13
CA ASP A 93 2.03 4.57 -6.81
C ASP A 93 0.60 4.98 -6.39
N VAL A 94 -0.33 4.03 -6.29
CA VAL A 94 -1.69 4.29 -5.76
C VAL A 94 -1.64 4.78 -4.31
N MET A 95 -0.78 4.20 -3.47
CA MET A 95 -0.66 4.62 -2.07
C MET A 95 -0.05 6.02 -1.94
N LEU A 96 0.90 6.39 -2.82
CA LEU A 96 1.44 7.75 -2.90
C LEU A 96 0.35 8.77 -3.26
N GLU A 97 -0.48 8.48 -4.27
CA GLU A 97 -1.62 9.34 -4.64
C GLU A 97 -2.61 9.52 -3.48
N LEU A 98 -2.83 8.47 -2.68
CA LEU A 98 -3.70 8.56 -1.50
C LEU A 98 -3.09 9.45 -0.43
N ALA A 99 -1.79 9.38 -0.18
CA ALA A 99 -1.07 10.26 0.74
C ALA A 99 -1.17 11.72 0.29
N ASP A 100 -0.89 11.98 -0.98
CA ASP A 100 -0.96 13.33 -1.58
C ASP A 100 -2.39 13.90 -1.49
N SER A 101 -3.42 13.06 -1.52
CA SER A 101 -4.82 13.47 -1.32
C SER A 101 -5.19 13.74 0.15
N GLY A 102 -4.26 13.55 1.09
CA GLY A 102 -4.48 13.78 2.53
C GLY A 102 -5.19 12.62 3.26
N GLN A 103 -5.22 11.42 2.68
CA GLN A 103 -5.79 10.24 3.32
C GLN A 103 -4.92 9.78 4.50
N THR A 104 -5.50 9.71 5.70
CA THR A 104 -4.80 9.14 6.85
C THR A 104 -4.60 7.63 6.68
N MET A 105 -3.34 7.18 6.82
CA MET A 105 -2.97 5.78 6.62
C MET A 105 -2.06 5.29 7.74
N LEU A 106 -2.26 4.04 8.17
CA LEU A 106 -1.30 3.30 8.96
C LEU A 106 -0.75 2.16 8.09
N ILE A 107 0.56 2.16 7.84
CA ILE A 107 1.20 1.27 6.88
C ILE A 107 2.25 0.43 7.59
N VAL A 108 2.11 -0.90 7.55
CA VAL A 108 3.15 -1.85 7.91
C VAL A 108 3.83 -2.30 6.62
N THR A 109 5.13 -2.06 6.49
CA THR A 109 5.88 -2.35 5.26
C THR A 109 7.35 -2.63 5.54
N HIS A 110 7.97 -3.40 4.67
CA HIS A 110 9.42 -3.57 4.57
C HIS A 110 10.02 -2.81 3.37
N GLU A 111 9.21 -2.05 2.63
CA GLU A 111 9.63 -1.20 1.52
C GLU A 111 10.21 0.12 2.06
N MET A 112 11.48 0.12 2.49
CA MET A 112 12.08 1.26 3.21
C MET A 112 12.13 2.54 2.40
N GLN A 113 12.38 2.45 1.08
CA GLN A 113 12.40 3.63 0.21
C GLN A 113 11.01 4.27 0.08
N PHE A 114 9.98 3.43 0.00
CA PHE A 114 8.60 3.89 -0.02
C PHE A 114 8.21 4.52 1.33
N ALA A 115 8.51 3.84 2.45
CA ALA A 115 8.23 4.37 3.78
C ALA A 115 8.88 5.76 3.98
N ARG A 116 10.14 5.94 3.56
CA ARG A 116 10.82 7.23 3.59
C ARG A 116 10.15 8.31 2.75
N ALA A 117 9.58 7.94 1.60
CA ALA A 117 8.95 8.90 0.68
C ALA A 117 7.56 9.36 1.13
N ILE A 118 6.83 8.55 1.91
CA ILE A 118 5.41 8.77 2.19
C ILE A 118 5.13 9.10 3.67
N ALA A 119 5.98 8.65 4.61
CA ALA A 119 5.66 8.72 6.02
C ALA A 119 5.90 10.12 6.60
N ASP A 120 4.92 10.64 7.32
CA ASP A 120 5.08 11.78 8.22
C ASP A 120 5.69 11.31 9.55
N GLN A 121 5.28 10.12 10.02
CA GLN A 121 5.70 9.53 11.28
C GLN A 121 6.14 8.09 11.07
N VAL A 122 7.20 7.67 11.75
CA VAL A 122 7.74 6.30 11.69
C VAL A 122 7.78 5.69 13.08
N ILE A 123 7.33 4.43 13.19
CA ILE A 123 7.41 3.63 14.41
C ILE A 123 8.10 2.31 14.05
N MET A 124 9.25 2.05 14.65
CA MET A 124 9.93 0.76 14.54
C MET A 124 9.52 -0.16 15.69
N LEU A 125 9.01 -1.33 15.33
CA LEU A 125 8.57 -2.36 16.28
C LEU A 125 9.51 -3.56 16.25
N GLU A 126 9.76 -4.16 17.42
CA GLU A 126 10.46 -5.44 17.56
C GLU A 126 9.95 -6.15 18.82
N ASP A 127 9.68 -7.45 18.73
CA ASP A 127 9.23 -8.30 19.84
C ASP A 127 8.02 -7.73 20.62
N GLY A 128 7.10 -7.08 19.90
CA GLY A 128 5.91 -6.47 20.48
C GLY A 128 6.14 -5.13 21.20
N GLY A 129 7.37 -4.59 21.15
CA GLY A 129 7.72 -3.30 21.75
C GLY A 129 8.12 -2.25 20.72
N ILE A 130 7.99 -0.96 21.09
CA ILE A 130 8.49 0.15 20.29
C ILE A 130 9.99 0.30 20.53
N VAL A 131 10.79 0.11 19.48
CA VAL A 131 12.25 0.31 19.50
C VAL A 131 12.59 1.78 19.32
N GLU A 132 11.92 2.43 18.37
CA GLU A 132 12.11 3.86 18.09
C GLU A 132 10.85 4.42 17.44
N GLN A 133 10.55 5.68 17.74
CA GLN A 133 9.49 6.47 17.12
C GLN A 133 10.03 7.85 16.74
N SER A 134 9.63 8.35 15.57
CA SER A 134 9.99 9.68 15.09
C SER A 134 8.80 10.32 14.36
N ASP A 135 8.57 11.59 14.66
CA ASP A 135 7.60 12.45 13.94
C ASP A 135 8.26 13.12 12.71
N ASP A 136 9.50 12.76 12.42
CA ASP A 136 10.27 13.17 11.25
C ASP A 136 10.84 11.91 10.60
N ALA A 137 10.22 11.49 9.51
CA ALA A 137 10.61 10.29 8.79
C ALA A 137 12.03 10.42 8.22
N GLU A 138 12.38 11.58 7.66
CA GLU A 138 13.71 11.79 7.09
C GLU A 138 14.80 11.67 8.17
N ALA A 139 14.57 12.24 9.36
CA ALA A 139 15.49 12.10 10.50
C ALA A 139 15.64 10.65 10.95
N PHE A 140 14.53 9.86 10.94
CA PHE A 140 14.59 8.43 11.27
C PHE A 140 15.46 7.66 10.28
N PHE A 141 15.30 7.89 8.98
CA PHE A 141 16.03 7.15 7.94
C PHE A 141 17.49 7.59 7.78
N THR A 142 17.82 8.85 8.08
CA THR A 142 19.19 9.39 7.93
C THR A 142 20.01 9.33 9.19
N ASN A 143 19.40 9.53 10.34
CA ASN A 143 20.10 9.59 11.65
C ASN A 143 19.27 8.96 12.78
N PRO A 144 18.98 7.65 12.71
CA PRO A 144 18.24 6.95 13.75
C PRO A 144 18.93 7.06 15.12
N LYS A 145 18.15 7.19 16.18
CA LYS A 145 18.64 7.43 17.54
C LYS A 145 19.16 6.15 18.19
N THR A 146 18.47 5.01 17.95
CA THR A 146 18.81 3.74 18.60
C THR A 146 19.83 2.93 17.80
N GLY A 147 20.70 2.21 18.50
CA GLY A 147 21.64 1.30 17.86
C GLY A 147 20.96 0.15 17.10
N ARG A 148 19.71 -0.21 17.49
CA ARG A 148 18.94 -1.24 16.82
C ARG A 148 18.39 -0.75 15.49
N ALA A 149 17.82 0.46 15.45
CA ALA A 149 17.35 1.08 14.21
C ALA A 149 18.49 1.31 13.20
N LYS A 150 19.67 1.77 13.68
CA LYS A 150 20.87 1.89 12.85
C LYS A 150 21.26 0.57 12.18
N ARG A 151 21.32 -0.53 12.93
CA ARG A 151 21.63 -1.85 12.37
C ARG A 151 20.58 -2.33 11.39
N PHE A 152 19.29 -2.09 11.67
CA PHE A 152 18.20 -2.47 10.81
C PHE A 152 18.26 -1.73 9.45
N LEU A 153 18.35 -0.41 9.48
CA LEU A 153 18.40 0.40 8.26
C LEU A 153 19.65 0.11 7.42
N HIS A 154 20.79 -0.15 8.04
CA HIS A 154 22.02 -0.53 7.34
C HIS A 154 21.85 -1.80 6.48
N THR A 155 20.92 -2.70 6.79
CA THR A 155 20.66 -3.90 5.97
C THR A 155 20.02 -3.58 4.63
N PHE A 156 19.41 -2.40 4.50
CA PHE A 156 18.77 -1.92 3.26
C PHE A 156 19.66 -0.95 2.45
N GLU A 157 20.76 -0.49 3.02
CA GLU A 157 21.78 0.24 2.29
C GLU A 157 22.61 -0.78 1.50
N CYS A 158 22.37 -0.88 0.18
CA CYS A 158 23.22 -1.65 -0.72
C CYS A 158 24.63 -1.03 -0.70
N ASP A 159 25.59 -1.69 -0.03
CA ASP A 159 27.02 -1.36 -0.09
C ASP A 159 27.53 -1.40 -1.54
N ARG A 160 27.52 -0.25 -2.23
CA ARG A 160 28.16 -0.10 -3.55
C ARG A 160 29.68 -0.13 -3.47
N HIS A 161 30.30 -0.36 -2.29
CA HIS A 161 31.73 -0.28 -2.08
C HIS A 161 32.32 -1.59 -1.53
N ARG A 162 32.37 -2.64 -2.37
CA ARG A 162 33.39 -3.69 -2.27
C ARG A 162 33.71 -4.25 -3.67
N ARG A 163 34.36 -3.46 -4.52
CA ARG A 163 35.39 -4.01 -5.40
C ARG A 163 36.73 -3.67 -4.74
N PRO A 164 37.52 -4.66 -4.29
CA PRO A 164 38.92 -4.41 -4.00
C PRO A 164 39.57 -3.89 -5.30
N ALA A 165 40.29 -2.80 -5.19
CA ALA A 165 41.18 -2.37 -6.27
C ALA A 165 42.13 -3.54 -6.53
N GLU A 166 42.07 -4.15 -7.71
CA GLU A 166 43.13 -4.97 -8.23
C GLU A 166 44.35 -4.04 -8.41
N THR A 167 45.30 -4.22 -7.52
CA THR A 167 46.63 -3.59 -7.67
C THR A 167 47.41 -4.32 -8.76
N PRO A 168 48.11 -3.61 -9.67
CA PRO A 168 48.86 -4.17 -10.79
C PRO A 168 50.06 -5.00 -10.37
#